data_4d652c5703840a760788760d7b6451c2
#
_entry.id   4d652c5703840a760788760d7b6451c2
#
_cell.length_a   1.000
_cell.length_b   1.000
_cell.length_c   1.000
_cell.angle_alpha   90.00
_cell.angle_beta   90.00
_cell.angle_gamma   90.00
#
_symmetry.space_group_name_H-M   'P 1'
#
loop_
_entity.id
_entity.type
_entity.pdbx_description
1 polymer ?
#
loop_
_entity_poly.entity_id
_entity_poly.type
_entity_poly.pdbx_seq_one_letter_code
_entity_poly.pdbx_strand_id
1 'polypeptide(L)'
;MTYKIDERSIINEKNIFGQNTNKGNDVLDWDTKKDEKKIKLFFTSPCHGGVDIHYVRATLELQALLQRHKIPVTFHLINSSIVTQGRNLCTSAFLKSECTHMLFVDTDVEFDETSVLTMLKADKDIVLTPYPMKVIDWDKAKNISQQSGRHISKCGYYYPMAFVDPENIDCKDGITEIKRGPAGFMLIKRQVFEKMAEEYPHLKIKQQTMLNQQMRETENFWNFWDTEFDQEKGTFMGEDFAFCKKWTTIGGKIYANVDAYITHHGDYSYKGRFIDEGQKIK
;
A
#
# COMPACT_ATOMS: atom_id res chain seq x y z
N MET A 1 -42.60 3.73 -27.24
CA MET A 1 -42.40 3.65 -25.77
C MET A 1 -41.36 4.67 -25.38
N THR A 2 -41.78 5.79 -24.80
CA THR A 2 -40.91 6.88 -24.33
C THR A 2 -40.54 6.55 -22.89
N TYR A 3 -39.28 6.20 -22.63
CA TYR A 3 -38.78 6.06 -21.27
C TYR A 3 -38.69 7.44 -20.63
N LYS A 4 -39.51 7.69 -19.63
CA LYS A 4 -39.31 8.84 -18.72
C LYS A 4 -38.16 8.52 -17.82
N ILE A 5 -37.05 9.24 -17.96
CA ILE A 5 -35.95 9.23 -16.99
C ILE A 5 -36.51 9.88 -15.71
N ASP A 6 -36.49 9.15 -14.60
CA ASP A 6 -36.85 9.67 -13.29
C ASP A 6 -35.77 10.69 -12.89
N GLU A 7 -36.13 11.97 -12.76
CA GLU A 7 -35.22 13.07 -12.38
C GLU A 7 -34.52 12.83 -11.02
N ARG A 8 -35.00 11.87 -10.23
CA ARG A 8 -34.36 11.44 -8.98
C ARG A 8 -33.09 10.62 -9.18
N SER A 9 -32.80 10.16 -10.41
CA SER A 9 -31.56 9.46 -10.78
C SER A 9 -30.44 10.41 -11.25
N ILE A 10 -30.72 11.72 -11.35
CA ILE A 10 -29.67 12.71 -11.58
C ILE A 10 -28.87 12.84 -10.29
N ILE A 11 -27.73 12.19 -10.27
CA ILE A 11 -26.76 12.29 -9.17
C ILE A 11 -26.38 13.78 -9.06
N ASN A 12 -26.84 14.42 -7.98
CA ASN A 12 -26.52 15.80 -7.70
C ASN A 12 -24.99 15.89 -7.55
N GLU A 13 -24.31 16.75 -8.32
CA GLU A 13 -22.84 16.91 -8.29
C GLU A 13 -22.27 17.06 -6.87
N LYS A 14 -23.08 17.56 -5.92
CA LYS A 14 -22.75 17.63 -4.51
C LYS A 14 -22.59 16.28 -3.80
N ASN A 15 -23.11 15.19 -4.38
CA ASN A 15 -23.05 13.84 -3.81
C ASN A 15 -21.95 12.97 -4.45
N ILE A 16 -21.37 13.37 -5.58
CA ILE A 16 -20.28 12.64 -6.25
C ILE A 16 -18.98 12.81 -5.46
N PHE A 17 -18.76 13.98 -4.90
CA PHE A 17 -17.66 14.24 -3.98
C PHE A 17 -18.25 14.20 -2.57
N GLY A 18 -18.17 13.05 -1.91
CA GLY A 18 -18.68 12.88 -0.54
C GLY A 18 -18.25 14.07 0.34
N GLN A 19 -19.15 15.04 0.47
CA GLN A 19 -18.92 16.15 1.37
C GLN A 19 -19.04 15.64 2.80
N ASN A 20 -17.92 15.23 3.35
CA ASN A 20 -17.74 15.28 4.78
C ASN A 20 -17.48 16.75 5.15
N THR A 21 -18.55 17.54 5.20
CA THR A 21 -18.55 19.01 5.35
C THR A 21 -18.25 19.48 6.77
N ASN A 22 -17.63 18.67 7.64
CA ASN A 22 -17.26 19.08 8.99
C ASN A 22 -15.93 18.49 9.49
N LYS A 23 -14.94 18.36 8.63
CA LYS A 23 -13.55 18.43 9.09
C LYS A 23 -13.03 19.78 8.66
N GLY A 24 -12.72 20.61 9.65
CA GLY A 24 -12.17 21.94 9.46
C GLY A 24 -11.06 21.93 8.42
N ASN A 25 -10.76 23.10 7.88
CA ASN A 25 -9.63 23.38 7.00
C ASN A 25 -8.28 23.05 7.66
N ASP A 26 -8.08 21.79 8.05
CA ASP A 26 -6.76 21.24 8.28
C ASP A 26 -6.13 21.01 6.90
N VAL A 27 -5.82 22.13 6.24
CA VAL A 27 -4.67 22.19 5.35
C VAL A 27 -3.53 21.74 6.24
N LEU A 28 -3.18 20.46 6.11
CA LEU A 28 -2.01 19.90 6.78
C LEU A 28 -0.87 20.83 6.42
N ASP A 29 -0.44 21.64 7.40
CA ASP A 29 0.60 22.63 7.22
C ASP A 29 1.89 21.87 6.94
N TRP A 30 2.06 21.53 5.66
CA TRP A 30 3.29 20.97 5.13
C TRP A 30 4.29 22.13 5.06
N ASP A 31 5.08 22.31 6.10
CA ASP A 31 6.14 23.30 6.10
C ASP A 31 7.21 22.91 5.08
N THR A 32 6.98 23.33 3.83
CA THR A 32 7.89 23.11 2.70
C THR A 32 9.26 23.79 2.90
N LYS A 33 9.45 24.54 3.98
CA LYS A 33 10.68 25.30 4.25
C LYS A 33 11.73 24.53 5.06
N LYS A 34 11.38 23.40 5.66
CA LYS A 34 12.29 22.62 6.51
C LYS A 34 12.94 21.43 5.84
N ASP A 35 12.36 20.89 4.75
CA ASP A 35 12.90 19.71 4.07
C ASP A 35 13.53 20.10 2.74
N GLU A 36 14.84 20.29 2.72
CA GLU A 36 15.64 20.54 1.51
C GLU A 36 15.64 19.36 0.51
N LYS A 37 15.11 18.21 0.86
CA LYS A 37 14.85 17.09 -0.05
C LYS A 37 13.40 17.12 -0.49
N LYS A 38 13.10 17.81 -1.60
CA LYS A 38 11.78 17.80 -2.22
C LYS A 38 11.32 16.36 -2.47
N ILE A 39 10.22 15.94 -1.82
CA ILE A 39 9.59 14.65 -2.08
C ILE A 39 9.15 14.61 -3.54
N LYS A 40 9.53 13.53 -4.22
CA LYS A 40 9.05 13.15 -5.55
C LYS A 40 8.53 11.73 -5.44
N LEU A 41 7.24 11.53 -5.67
CA LEU A 41 6.58 10.23 -5.51
C LEU A 41 6.59 9.43 -6.81
N PHE A 42 6.92 8.17 -6.73
CA PHE A 42 6.77 7.19 -7.79
C PHE A 42 5.62 6.25 -7.40
N PHE A 43 4.43 6.51 -7.92
CA PHE A 43 3.28 5.65 -7.73
C PHE A 43 3.37 4.49 -8.72
N THR A 44 3.29 3.25 -8.25
CA THR A 44 3.44 2.10 -9.13
C THR A 44 2.53 0.94 -8.75
N SER A 45 2.00 0.28 -9.77
CA SER A 45 1.11 -0.87 -9.62
C SER A 45 1.50 -1.99 -10.58
N PRO A 46 1.93 -3.15 -10.08
CA PRO A 46 1.94 -4.36 -10.88
C PRO A 46 0.49 -4.80 -11.10
N CYS A 47 0.11 -5.02 -12.35
CA CYS A 47 -1.24 -5.38 -12.74
C CYS A 47 -1.24 -6.73 -13.44
N HIS A 48 -2.26 -7.56 -13.18
CA HIS A 48 -2.54 -8.76 -13.94
C HIS A 48 -4.02 -8.74 -14.38
N GLY A 49 -4.26 -8.42 -15.66
CA GLY A 49 -5.60 -8.27 -16.20
C GLY A 49 -6.13 -6.85 -16.10
N GLY A 50 -7.22 -6.63 -15.36
CA GLY A 50 -7.88 -5.34 -15.21
C GLY A 50 -7.43 -4.54 -13.99
N VAL A 51 -7.98 -3.34 -13.87
CA VAL A 51 -7.89 -2.49 -12.67
C VAL A 51 -9.29 -2.29 -12.11
N ASP A 52 -9.41 -2.27 -10.79
CA ASP A 52 -10.70 -2.00 -10.14
C ASP A 52 -11.08 -0.51 -10.29
N ILE A 53 -12.37 -0.22 -10.47
CA ILE A 53 -12.85 1.17 -10.61
C ILE A 53 -12.60 1.99 -9.34
N HIS A 54 -12.64 1.38 -8.17
CA HIS A 54 -12.37 2.05 -6.90
C HIS A 54 -10.90 2.41 -6.75
N TYR A 55 -9.99 1.55 -7.23
CA TYR A 55 -8.56 1.86 -7.35
C TYR A 55 -8.34 3.08 -8.26
N VAL A 56 -9.01 3.13 -9.42
CA VAL A 56 -8.88 4.27 -10.36
C VAL A 56 -9.35 5.55 -9.69
N ARG A 57 -10.51 5.54 -9.01
CA ARG A 57 -11.02 6.70 -8.27
C ARG A 57 -10.04 7.17 -7.20
N ALA A 58 -9.57 6.28 -6.33
CA ALA A 58 -8.62 6.60 -5.27
C ALA A 58 -7.31 7.17 -5.83
N THR A 59 -6.84 6.66 -6.98
CA THR A 59 -5.64 7.16 -7.67
C THR A 59 -5.83 8.59 -8.19
N LEU A 60 -6.99 8.91 -8.76
CA LEU A 60 -7.32 10.27 -9.24
C LEU A 60 -7.48 11.26 -8.07
N GLU A 61 -8.11 10.84 -6.97
CA GLU A 61 -8.23 11.63 -5.74
C GLU A 61 -6.84 11.92 -5.14
N LEU A 62 -5.96 10.92 -5.10
CA LEU A 62 -4.57 11.10 -4.69
C LEU A 62 -3.82 12.07 -5.60
N GLN A 63 -3.95 11.95 -6.92
CA GLN A 63 -3.31 12.87 -7.85
C GLN A 63 -3.72 14.32 -7.59
N ALA A 64 -5.02 14.57 -7.40
CA ALA A 64 -5.54 15.91 -7.07
C ALA A 64 -5.00 16.42 -5.73
N LEU A 65 -4.89 15.55 -4.70
CA LEU A 65 -4.32 15.89 -3.41
C LEU A 65 -2.85 16.27 -3.52
N LEU A 66 -2.03 15.43 -4.18
CA LEU A 66 -0.59 15.67 -4.36
C LEU A 66 -0.34 16.96 -5.13
N GLN A 67 -1.17 17.28 -6.14
CA GLN A 67 -1.08 18.53 -6.88
C GLN A 67 -1.34 19.75 -5.96
N ARG A 68 -2.35 19.70 -5.09
CA ARG A 68 -2.62 20.76 -4.10
C ARG A 68 -1.43 20.97 -3.17
N HIS A 69 -0.74 19.89 -2.77
CA HIS A 69 0.45 19.93 -1.91
C HIS A 69 1.75 20.15 -2.67
N LYS A 70 1.71 20.37 -3.99
CA LYS A 70 2.89 20.56 -4.86
C LYS A 70 3.91 19.43 -4.78
N ILE A 71 3.44 18.20 -4.54
CA ILE A 71 4.26 17.00 -4.53
C ILE A 71 4.26 16.40 -5.95
N PRO A 72 5.39 16.39 -6.66
CA PRO A 72 5.48 15.77 -7.98
C PRO A 72 5.23 14.26 -7.88
N VAL A 73 4.45 13.71 -8.79
CA VAL A 73 4.17 12.28 -8.88
C VAL A 73 4.38 11.76 -10.29
N THR A 74 5.03 10.59 -10.39
CA THR A 74 5.12 9.79 -11.62
C THR A 74 4.27 8.55 -11.45
N PHE A 75 3.32 8.31 -12.36
CA PHE A 75 2.50 7.10 -12.37
C PHE A 75 3.11 6.07 -13.32
N HIS A 76 3.29 4.85 -12.81
CA HIS A 76 3.86 3.73 -13.55
C HIS A 76 3.03 2.47 -13.29
N LEU A 77 2.36 1.99 -14.31
CA LEU A 77 1.60 0.74 -14.27
C LEU A 77 2.24 -0.25 -15.22
N ILE A 78 2.41 -1.48 -14.77
CA ILE A 78 2.99 -2.54 -15.57
C ILE A 78 2.12 -3.78 -15.54
N ASN A 79 1.90 -4.37 -16.71
CA ASN A 79 1.21 -5.66 -16.81
C ASN A 79 2.23 -6.78 -16.64
N SER A 80 2.00 -7.64 -15.66
CA SER A 80 2.83 -8.83 -15.39
C SER A 80 1.97 -9.95 -14.83
N SER A 81 2.11 -11.14 -15.38
CA SER A 81 1.43 -12.34 -14.89
C SER A 81 2.07 -12.96 -13.65
N ILE A 82 3.29 -12.51 -13.30
CA ILE A 82 4.04 -12.99 -12.14
C ILE A 82 4.28 -11.80 -11.22
N VAL A 83 3.71 -11.83 -10.01
CA VAL A 83 3.75 -10.71 -9.06
C VAL A 83 5.19 -10.34 -8.68
N THR A 84 6.06 -11.31 -8.42
CA THR A 84 7.47 -11.09 -8.07
C THR A 84 8.20 -10.34 -9.19
N GLN A 85 8.00 -10.76 -10.44
CA GLN A 85 8.56 -10.09 -11.62
C GLN A 85 8.00 -8.69 -11.79
N GLY A 86 6.68 -8.51 -11.63
CA GLY A 86 6.02 -7.22 -11.71
C GLY A 86 6.58 -6.22 -10.70
N ARG A 87 6.74 -6.62 -9.43
CA ARG A 87 7.32 -5.78 -8.38
C ARG A 87 8.78 -5.44 -8.66
N ASN A 88 9.58 -6.38 -9.16
CA ASN A 88 10.97 -6.14 -9.54
C ASN A 88 11.07 -5.17 -10.74
N LEU A 89 10.19 -5.26 -11.73
CA LEU A 89 10.12 -4.33 -12.85
C LEU A 89 9.73 -2.91 -12.38
N CYS A 90 8.73 -2.79 -11.50
CA CYS A 90 8.36 -1.52 -10.87
C CYS A 90 9.54 -0.90 -10.13
N THR A 91 10.26 -1.69 -9.32
CA THR A 91 11.44 -1.23 -8.57
C THR A 91 12.56 -0.80 -9.50
N SER A 92 12.81 -1.55 -10.57
CA SER A 92 13.82 -1.17 -11.58
C SER A 92 13.48 0.14 -12.28
N ALA A 93 12.20 0.37 -12.60
CA ALA A 93 11.73 1.64 -13.18
C ALA A 93 11.89 2.81 -12.18
N PHE A 94 11.54 2.58 -10.91
CA PHE A 94 11.75 3.55 -9.84
C PHE A 94 13.22 3.94 -9.69
N LEU A 95 14.14 2.97 -9.65
CA LEU A 95 15.58 3.23 -9.50
C LEU A 95 16.17 3.99 -10.68
N LYS A 96 15.57 3.90 -11.87
CA LYS A 96 15.96 4.71 -13.06
C LYS A 96 15.37 6.12 -13.05
N SER A 97 14.37 6.39 -12.22
CA SER A 97 13.75 7.72 -12.06
C SER A 97 14.55 8.58 -11.07
N GLU A 98 14.18 9.85 -10.94
CA GLU A 98 14.68 10.76 -9.88
C GLU A 98 13.75 10.83 -8.66
N CYS A 99 12.76 9.94 -8.56
CA CYS A 99 11.82 9.96 -7.45
C CYS A 99 12.49 9.51 -6.15
N THR A 100 12.07 10.10 -5.04
CA THR A 100 12.64 9.86 -3.70
C THR A 100 11.90 8.78 -2.92
N HIS A 101 10.62 8.58 -3.23
CA HIS A 101 9.75 7.61 -2.58
C HIS A 101 9.00 6.80 -3.63
N MET A 102 8.85 5.52 -3.39
CA MET A 102 8.02 4.62 -4.19
C MET A 102 6.80 4.22 -3.36
N LEU A 103 5.61 4.33 -3.95
CA LEU A 103 4.36 3.84 -3.39
C LEU A 103 3.85 2.69 -4.26
N PHE A 104 3.89 1.49 -3.74
CA PHE A 104 3.16 0.35 -4.31
C PHE A 104 1.69 0.44 -3.94
N VAL A 105 0.83 0.22 -4.94
CA VAL A 105 -0.62 0.05 -4.76
C VAL A 105 -1.08 -1.11 -5.62
N ASP A 106 -1.63 -2.16 -5.04
CA ASP A 106 -2.24 -3.24 -5.81
C ASP A 106 -3.55 -2.76 -6.45
N THR A 107 -3.85 -3.24 -7.66
CA THR A 107 -4.92 -2.69 -8.51
C THR A 107 -6.35 -3.02 -8.05
N ASP A 108 -6.48 -3.75 -6.97
CA ASP A 108 -7.72 -4.10 -6.27
C ASP A 108 -7.83 -3.50 -4.86
N VAL A 109 -6.96 -2.52 -4.55
CA VAL A 109 -6.95 -1.80 -3.29
C VAL A 109 -7.53 -0.39 -3.47
N GLU A 110 -8.58 -0.08 -2.70
CA GLU A 110 -9.13 1.28 -2.54
C GLU A 110 -8.62 1.87 -1.23
N PHE A 111 -8.15 3.08 -1.27
CA PHE A 111 -7.55 3.78 -0.12
C PHE A 111 -8.04 5.22 -0.02
N ASP A 112 -7.96 5.80 1.18
CA ASP A 112 -8.12 7.23 1.40
C ASP A 112 -6.81 7.95 1.03
N GLU A 113 -6.87 8.93 0.14
CA GLU A 113 -5.70 9.65 -0.37
C GLU A 113 -4.91 10.36 0.73
N THR A 114 -5.57 10.76 1.84
CA THR A 114 -4.92 11.40 2.98
C THR A 114 -4.00 10.47 3.74
N SER A 115 -4.23 9.16 3.65
CA SER A 115 -3.36 8.14 4.25
C SER A 115 -1.94 8.19 3.68
N VAL A 116 -1.79 8.55 2.40
CA VAL A 116 -0.48 8.72 1.77
C VAL A 116 0.29 9.89 2.40
N LEU A 117 -0.39 11.00 2.70
CA LEU A 117 0.24 12.13 3.39
C LEU A 117 0.66 11.75 4.82
N THR A 118 -0.15 10.95 5.52
CA THR A 118 0.19 10.42 6.85
C THR A 118 1.46 9.56 6.77
N MET A 119 1.55 8.67 5.78
CA MET A 119 2.73 7.83 5.56
C MET A 119 3.98 8.66 5.22
N LEU A 120 3.84 9.68 4.37
CA LEU A 120 4.96 10.60 4.04
C LEU A 120 5.42 11.39 5.26
N LYS A 121 4.48 11.88 6.09
CA LYS A 121 4.78 12.62 7.33
C LYS A 121 5.45 11.78 8.39
N ALA A 122 5.16 10.50 8.45
CA ALA A 122 5.82 9.58 9.36
C ALA A 122 7.33 9.50 9.13
N ASP A 123 7.80 9.87 7.94
CA ASP A 123 9.21 9.96 7.54
C ASP A 123 10.04 8.71 7.87
N LYS A 124 9.42 7.52 7.78
CA LYS A 124 10.08 6.24 7.98
C LYS A 124 10.57 5.66 6.66
N ASP A 125 11.53 4.75 6.73
CA ASP A 125 12.11 4.12 5.54
C ASP A 125 11.08 3.28 4.78
N ILE A 126 10.27 2.52 5.51
CA ILE A 126 9.14 1.76 4.98
C ILE A 126 7.92 2.01 5.87
N VAL A 127 6.81 2.43 5.25
CA VAL A 127 5.49 2.49 5.88
C VAL A 127 4.50 1.77 5.00
N LEU A 128 3.69 0.89 5.57
CA LEU A 128 2.59 0.26 4.84
C LEU A 128 1.26 0.49 5.57
N THR A 129 0.15 0.35 4.85
CA THR A 129 -1.17 0.23 5.47
C THR A 129 -1.65 -1.21 5.30
N PRO A 130 -1.85 -1.96 6.38
CA PRO A 130 -2.36 -3.31 6.28
C PRO A 130 -3.80 -3.29 5.78
N TYR A 131 -4.12 -4.12 4.81
CA TYR A 131 -5.47 -4.29 4.27
C TYR A 131 -6.04 -5.66 4.64
N PRO A 132 -7.38 -5.80 4.75
CA PRO A 132 -8.00 -7.09 5.05
C PRO A 132 -7.67 -8.14 4.00
N MET A 133 -7.43 -9.37 4.43
CA MET A 133 -7.47 -10.53 3.52
C MET A 133 -8.89 -10.71 2.96
N LYS A 134 -9.02 -11.30 1.78
CA LYS A 134 -10.32 -11.59 1.14
C LYS A 134 -11.02 -12.78 1.81
N VAL A 135 -11.14 -12.70 3.14
CA VAL A 135 -11.80 -13.71 3.97
C VAL A 135 -12.42 -13.04 5.20
N ILE A 136 -13.56 -13.52 5.66
CA ILE A 136 -14.24 -13.08 6.88
C ILE A 136 -14.38 -14.27 7.82
N ASP A 137 -13.93 -14.12 9.04
CA ASP A 137 -14.23 -15.04 10.14
C ASP A 137 -15.50 -14.56 10.84
N TRP A 138 -16.62 -15.20 10.57
CA TRP A 138 -17.92 -14.82 11.10
C TRP A 138 -18.06 -15.01 12.60
N ASP A 139 -17.38 -16.01 13.19
CA ASP A 139 -17.38 -16.22 14.63
C ASP A 139 -16.58 -15.12 15.34
N LYS A 140 -15.41 -14.79 14.81
CA LYS A 140 -14.61 -13.64 15.25
C LYS A 140 -15.40 -12.34 15.11
N ALA A 141 -16.06 -12.11 13.98
CA ALA A 141 -16.86 -10.92 13.72
C ALA A 141 -18.01 -10.78 14.74
N LYS A 142 -18.73 -11.85 15.02
CA LYS A 142 -19.79 -11.89 16.04
C LYS A 142 -19.26 -11.54 17.42
N ASN A 143 -18.16 -12.16 17.84
CA ASN A 143 -17.56 -11.95 19.15
C ASN A 143 -17.10 -10.49 19.34
N ILE A 144 -16.39 -9.91 18.34
CA ILE A 144 -15.94 -8.52 18.38
C ILE A 144 -17.15 -7.57 18.37
N SER A 145 -18.16 -7.81 17.55
CA SER A 145 -19.37 -6.99 17.49
C SER A 145 -20.11 -6.96 18.84
N GLN A 146 -20.27 -8.10 19.48
CA GLN A 146 -20.94 -8.20 20.78
C GLN A 146 -20.16 -7.49 21.91
N GLN A 147 -18.83 -7.57 21.89
CA GLN A 147 -17.98 -6.98 22.93
C GLN A 147 -17.78 -5.47 22.75
N SER A 148 -17.70 -5.01 21.50
CA SER A 148 -17.36 -3.62 21.18
C SER A 148 -18.55 -2.75 20.76
N GLY A 149 -19.71 -3.35 20.50
CA GLY A 149 -20.89 -2.66 19.93
C GLY A 149 -20.72 -2.22 18.49
N ARG A 150 -19.64 -2.61 17.82
CA ARG A 150 -19.41 -2.29 16.39
C ARG A 150 -20.32 -3.12 15.52
N HIS A 151 -20.67 -2.58 14.34
CA HIS A 151 -21.45 -3.34 13.36
C HIS A 151 -20.66 -4.52 12.83
N ILE A 152 -21.28 -5.70 12.72
CA ILE A 152 -20.64 -6.97 12.37
C ILE A 152 -19.87 -6.90 11.03
N SER A 153 -20.36 -6.10 10.06
CA SER A 153 -19.70 -5.91 8.75
C SER A 153 -18.36 -5.17 8.81
N LYS A 154 -17.95 -4.71 10.01
CA LYS A 154 -16.68 -4.00 10.23
C LYS A 154 -15.71 -4.81 11.10
N CYS A 155 -16.01 -6.08 11.30
CA CYS A 155 -15.28 -6.96 12.21
C CYS A 155 -14.96 -8.29 11.54
N GLY A 156 -14.02 -9.05 12.12
CA GLY A 156 -13.74 -10.42 11.70
C GLY A 156 -12.76 -10.53 10.55
N TYR A 157 -12.02 -9.49 10.24
CA TYR A 157 -10.99 -9.51 9.22
C TYR A 157 -9.66 -10.06 9.76
N TYR A 158 -8.90 -10.69 8.89
CA TYR A 158 -7.50 -11.00 9.09
C TYR A 158 -6.64 -10.05 8.26
N TYR A 159 -5.52 -9.63 8.85
CA TYR A 159 -4.55 -8.76 8.22
C TYR A 159 -3.20 -9.48 8.15
N PRO A 160 -2.58 -9.58 6.97
CA PRO A 160 -1.31 -10.29 6.79
C PRO A 160 -0.13 -9.45 7.34
N MET A 161 -0.06 -9.30 8.66
CA MET A 161 0.92 -8.47 9.34
C MET A 161 1.40 -9.15 10.62
N ALA A 162 2.64 -8.89 11.04
CA ALA A 162 3.17 -9.33 12.32
C ALA A 162 3.87 -8.18 13.04
N PHE A 163 3.55 -7.99 14.33
CA PHE A 163 4.24 -7.04 15.21
C PHE A 163 5.64 -7.52 15.60
N VAL A 164 6.48 -6.59 16.00
CA VAL A 164 7.78 -6.90 16.65
C VAL A 164 7.52 -7.51 18.03
N ASP A 165 6.66 -6.87 18.83
CA ASP A 165 6.18 -7.35 20.13
C ASP A 165 4.65 -7.22 20.19
N PRO A 166 3.90 -8.34 20.03
CA PRO A 166 2.43 -8.30 20.06
C PRO A 166 1.84 -7.93 21.41
N GLU A 167 2.59 -8.13 22.51
CA GLU A 167 2.11 -7.83 23.87
C GLU A 167 2.31 -6.35 24.23
N ASN A 168 3.20 -5.65 23.51
CA ASN A 168 3.54 -4.26 23.81
C ASN A 168 3.61 -3.43 22.52
N ILE A 169 2.44 -3.11 21.97
CA ILE A 169 2.32 -2.35 20.73
C ILE A 169 2.35 -0.85 21.07
N ASP A 170 3.47 -0.18 20.75
CA ASP A 170 3.59 1.29 20.78
C ASP A 170 3.07 1.88 19.49
N CYS A 171 2.01 2.69 19.55
CA CYS A 171 1.39 3.32 18.40
C CYS A 171 1.28 4.83 18.62
N LYS A 172 1.99 5.58 17.78
CA LYS A 172 1.96 7.04 17.81
C LYS A 172 1.38 7.58 16.50
N ASP A 173 0.36 8.41 16.60
CA ASP A 173 -0.33 9.02 15.43
C ASP A 173 -0.79 7.98 14.39
N GLY A 174 -1.23 6.81 14.84
CA GLY A 174 -1.65 5.69 13.98
C GLY A 174 -0.50 4.89 13.37
N ILE A 175 0.76 5.22 13.70
CA ILE A 175 1.96 4.55 13.17
C ILE A 175 2.59 3.68 14.26
N THR A 176 2.86 2.43 13.92
CA THR A 176 3.51 1.46 14.83
C THR A 176 4.61 0.66 14.12
N GLU A 177 5.64 0.26 14.85
CA GLU A 177 6.70 -0.61 14.31
C GLU A 177 6.18 -2.05 14.17
N ILE A 178 6.46 -2.65 13.03
CA ILE A 178 6.06 -4.02 12.70
C ILE A 178 7.25 -4.84 12.22
N LYS A 179 7.14 -6.16 12.31
CA LYS A 179 8.15 -7.10 11.81
C LYS A 179 8.03 -7.31 10.31
N ARG A 180 6.81 -7.41 9.79
CA ARG A 180 6.50 -7.64 8.37
C ARG A 180 5.03 -7.33 8.08
N GLY A 181 4.73 -7.04 6.83
CA GLY A 181 3.36 -6.80 6.36
C GLY A 181 3.27 -6.83 4.83
N PRO A 182 2.06 -6.63 4.28
CA PRO A 182 1.79 -6.77 2.86
C PRO A 182 2.33 -5.59 2.06
N ALA A 183 2.68 -5.83 0.79
CA ALA A 183 3.24 -4.81 -0.09
C ALA A 183 2.20 -4.09 -0.96
N GLY A 184 0.95 -4.52 -0.96
CA GLY A 184 -0.09 -3.95 -1.84
C GLY A 184 -0.55 -2.53 -1.51
N PHE A 185 -0.07 -1.92 -0.40
CA PHE A 185 -0.12 -0.50 -0.14
C PHE A 185 1.07 -0.12 0.75
N MET A 186 2.24 0.12 0.13
CA MET A 186 3.51 0.29 0.81
C MET A 186 4.32 1.44 0.23
N LEU A 187 4.68 2.38 1.09
CA LEU A 187 5.58 3.50 0.79
C LEU A 187 7.01 3.15 1.21
N ILE A 188 7.98 3.31 0.29
CA ILE A 188 9.38 2.92 0.48
C ILE A 188 10.27 4.07 0.03
N LYS A 189 11.21 4.51 0.88
CA LYS A 189 12.24 5.47 0.51
C LYS A 189 13.26 4.85 -0.44
N ARG A 190 13.80 5.63 -1.36
CA ARG A 190 14.86 5.20 -2.31
C ARG A 190 16.05 4.57 -1.62
N GLN A 191 16.50 5.14 -0.51
CA GLN A 191 17.65 4.66 0.26
C GLN A 191 17.51 3.21 0.75
N VAL A 192 16.28 2.69 0.87
CA VAL A 192 16.03 1.27 1.23
C VAL A 192 16.61 0.36 0.14
N PHE A 193 16.28 0.64 -1.11
CA PHE A 193 16.75 -0.17 -2.23
C PHE A 193 18.24 0.01 -2.48
N GLU A 194 18.77 1.23 -2.29
CA GLU A 194 20.20 1.53 -2.42
C GLU A 194 20.99 0.73 -1.38
N LYS A 195 20.58 0.76 -0.11
CA LYS A 195 21.22 -0.02 0.95
C LYS A 195 21.07 -1.54 0.71
N MET A 196 19.88 -2.00 0.27
CA MET A 196 19.69 -3.41 -0.05
C MET A 196 20.57 -3.86 -1.24
N ALA A 197 20.80 -2.99 -2.21
CA ALA A 197 21.69 -3.29 -3.34
C ALA A 197 23.16 -3.42 -2.90
N GLU A 198 23.60 -2.63 -1.92
CA GLU A 198 24.93 -2.72 -1.34
C GLU A 198 25.11 -4.01 -0.53
N GLU A 199 24.14 -4.35 0.31
CA GLU A 199 24.19 -5.51 1.21
C GLU A 199 23.93 -6.86 0.50
N TYR A 200 23.18 -6.84 -0.61
CA TYR A 200 22.80 -8.02 -1.39
C TYR A 200 23.21 -7.91 -2.87
N PRO A 201 24.50 -7.73 -3.20
CA PRO A 201 24.95 -7.55 -4.58
C PRO A 201 24.60 -8.72 -5.50
N HIS A 202 24.44 -9.93 -4.94
CA HIS A 202 24.03 -11.13 -5.67
C HIS A 202 22.58 -11.11 -6.17
N LEU A 203 21.73 -10.19 -5.65
CA LEU A 203 20.36 -10.00 -6.15
C LEU A 203 20.32 -9.19 -7.45
N LYS A 204 21.46 -8.65 -7.90
CA LYS A 204 21.55 -8.01 -9.22
C LYS A 204 21.57 -9.09 -10.29
N ILE A 205 20.52 -9.11 -11.10
CA ILE A 205 20.34 -10.12 -12.16
C ILE A 205 20.09 -9.46 -13.51
N LYS A 206 20.19 -10.26 -14.57
CA LYS A 206 19.74 -9.89 -15.91
C LYS A 206 18.36 -10.49 -16.13
N GLN A 207 17.41 -9.66 -16.55
CA GLN A 207 16.05 -10.09 -16.85
C GLN A 207 15.81 -9.95 -18.35
N GLN A 208 15.42 -11.06 -19.00
CA GLN A 208 14.88 -11.02 -20.34
C GLN A 208 13.37 -10.88 -20.27
N THR A 209 12.84 -9.83 -20.87
CA THR A 209 11.41 -9.52 -20.85
C THR A 209 10.95 -9.14 -22.25
N MET A 210 9.77 -9.62 -22.64
CA MET A 210 9.14 -9.18 -23.87
C MET A 210 8.50 -7.81 -23.68
N LEU A 211 9.08 -6.79 -24.28
CA LEU A 211 8.55 -5.43 -24.31
C LEU A 211 8.26 -5.04 -25.75
N ASN A 212 7.03 -4.64 -26.06
CA ASN A 212 6.60 -4.25 -27.40
C ASN A 212 6.96 -5.31 -28.47
N GLN A 213 6.64 -6.56 -28.21
CA GLN A 213 6.88 -7.71 -29.09
C GLN A 213 8.38 -8.01 -29.39
N GLN A 214 9.28 -7.44 -28.61
CA GLN A 214 10.71 -7.68 -28.71
C GLN A 214 11.26 -8.19 -27.38
N MET A 215 12.09 -9.24 -27.44
CA MET A 215 12.85 -9.66 -26.27
C MET A 215 13.91 -8.60 -25.97
N ARG A 216 13.86 -8.05 -24.77
CA ARG A 216 14.85 -7.08 -24.27
C ARG A 216 15.48 -7.59 -23.00
N GLU A 217 16.79 -7.48 -22.90
CA GLU A 217 17.52 -7.68 -21.65
C GLU A 217 17.49 -6.38 -20.85
N THR A 218 17.00 -6.45 -19.62
CA THR A 218 17.00 -5.32 -18.70
C THR A 218 18.25 -5.41 -17.84
N GLU A 219 19.21 -4.55 -18.08
CA GLU A 219 20.37 -4.36 -17.23
C GLU A 219 19.98 -3.61 -15.95
N ASN A 220 20.74 -3.81 -14.86
CA ASN A 220 20.46 -3.23 -13.55
C ASN A 220 19.08 -3.60 -12.99
N PHE A 221 18.73 -4.86 -13.16
CA PHE A 221 17.54 -5.45 -12.60
C PHE A 221 17.87 -6.14 -11.27
N TRP A 222 17.05 -5.89 -10.24
CA TRP A 222 17.26 -6.41 -8.91
C TRP A 222 16.13 -7.35 -8.52
N ASN A 223 16.46 -8.54 -8.05
CA ASN A 223 15.50 -9.54 -7.58
C ASN A 223 15.18 -9.37 -6.08
N PHE A 224 14.75 -8.15 -5.68
CA PHE A 224 14.40 -7.86 -4.28
C PHE A 224 13.14 -8.59 -3.83
N TRP A 225 12.20 -8.80 -4.75
CA TRP A 225 10.86 -9.32 -4.50
C TRP A 225 10.74 -10.81 -4.85
N ASP A 226 11.73 -11.60 -4.49
CA ASP A 226 11.63 -13.04 -4.67
C ASP A 226 10.99 -13.70 -3.46
N THR A 227 10.33 -14.82 -3.69
CA THR A 227 9.83 -15.71 -2.63
C THR A 227 10.97 -16.47 -1.99
N GLU A 228 10.80 -16.90 -0.74
CA GLU A 228 11.78 -17.74 -0.05
C GLU A 228 11.17 -19.10 0.33
N PHE A 229 11.95 -20.15 0.19
CA PHE A 229 11.62 -21.48 0.66
C PHE A 229 12.65 -21.95 1.69
N ASP A 230 12.20 -22.18 2.91
CA ASP A 230 13.01 -22.76 3.98
C ASP A 230 12.92 -24.30 3.88
N GLN A 231 13.95 -24.94 3.35
CA GLN A 231 13.97 -26.39 3.14
C GLN A 231 13.99 -27.17 4.45
N GLU A 232 14.60 -26.64 5.52
CA GLU A 232 14.68 -27.31 6.81
C GLU A 232 13.33 -27.34 7.51
N LYS A 233 12.59 -26.22 7.45
CA LYS A 233 11.26 -26.09 8.07
C LYS A 233 10.11 -26.49 7.14
N GLY A 234 10.37 -26.67 5.84
CA GLY A 234 9.34 -26.92 4.85
C GLY A 234 8.34 -25.75 4.72
N THR A 235 8.79 -24.50 4.99
CA THR A 235 7.92 -23.33 4.97
C THR A 235 8.19 -22.44 3.76
N PHE A 236 7.12 -21.92 3.17
CA PHE A 236 7.16 -20.96 2.08
C PHE A 236 6.87 -19.55 2.61
N MET A 237 7.61 -18.57 2.11
CA MET A 237 7.41 -17.14 2.41
C MET A 237 7.14 -16.38 1.12
N GLY A 238 6.00 -15.67 1.07
CA GLY A 238 5.64 -14.80 -0.05
C GLY A 238 6.64 -13.64 -0.23
N GLU A 239 6.61 -13.03 -1.40
CA GLU A 239 7.57 -12.00 -1.82
C GLU A 239 7.59 -10.77 -0.92
N ASP A 240 6.42 -10.37 -0.41
CA ASP A 240 6.26 -9.23 0.48
C ASP A 240 6.93 -9.46 1.84
N PHE A 241 6.72 -10.65 2.43
CA PHE A 241 7.34 -11.01 3.69
C PHE A 241 8.84 -11.29 3.54
N ALA A 242 9.25 -11.86 2.40
CA ALA A 242 10.66 -12.08 2.08
C ALA A 242 11.40 -10.75 1.88
N PHE A 243 10.76 -9.77 1.23
CA PHE A 243 11.28 -8.40 1.14
C PHE A 243 11.45 -7.76 2.53
N CYS A 244 10.41 -7.83 3.36
CA CYS A 244 10.46 -7.34 4.73
C CYS A 244 11.61 -7.99 5.54
N LYS A 245 11.77 -9.31 5.41
CA LYS A 245 12.85 -10.06 6.08
C LYS A 245 14.23 -9.59 5.63
N LYS A 246 14.47 -9.42 4.32
CA LYS A 246 15.73 -8.91 3.79
C LYS A 246 16.07 -7.54 4.40
N TRP A 247 15.10 -6.63 4.42
CA TRP A 247 15.29 -5.30 5.00
C TRP A 247 15.58 -5.33 6.51
N THR A 248 14.83 -6.10 7.28
CA THR A 248 15.04 -6.20 8.74
C THR A 248 16.33 -6.93 9.11
N THR A 249 16.80 -7.87 8.29
CA THR A 249 18.07 -8.60 8.50
C THR A 249 19.28 -7.65 8.47
N ILE A 250 19.23 -6.58 7.66
CA ILE A 250 20.30 -5.56 7.60
C ILE A 250 20.07 -4.38 8.56
N GLY A 251 19.22 -4.57 9.57
CA GLY A 251 18.95 -3.60 10.62
C GLY A 251 17.90 -2.54 10.26
N GLY A 252 17.18 -2.71 9.17
CA GLY A 252 16.08 -1.83 8.78
C GLY A 252 14.84 -2.03 9.63
N LYS A 253 13.99 -1.00 9.70
CA LYS A 253 12.70 -1.02 10.42
C LYS A 253 11.56 -0.80 9.46
N ILE A 254 10.41 -1.40 9.77
CA ILE A 254 9.18 -1.31 9.01
C ILE A 254 8.07 -0.79 9.93
N TYR A 255 7.21 0.06 9.40
CA TYR A 255 6.12 0.65 10.14
C TYR A 255 4.78 0.41 9.44
N ALA A 256 3.70 0.39 10.22
CA ALA A 256 2.34 0.28 9.70
C ALA A 256 1.51 1.49 10.12
N ASN A 257 0.75 2.04 9.19
CA ASN A 257 -0.35 2.94 9.47
C ASN A 257 -1.60 2.08 9.77
N VAL A 258 -1.88 1.86 11.04
CA VAL A 258 -2.96 0.96 11.51
C VAL A 258 -4.30 1.65 11.65
N ASP A 259 -4.36 2.98 11.53
CA ASP A 259 -5.57 3.80 11.70
C ASP A 259 -6.19 4.25 10.36
N ALA A 260 -5.63 3.89 9.24
CA ALA A 260 -6.20 4.22 7.93
C ALA A 260 -7.24 3.17 7.49
N TYR A 261 -8.36 3.65 6.93
CA TYR A 261 -9.31 2.79 6.24
C TYR A 261 -8.79 2.38 4.88
N ILE A 262 -8.95 1.10 4.56
CA ILE A 262 -8.56 0.52 3.29
C ILE A 262 -9.56 -0.56 2.90
N THR A 263 -9.83 -0.70 1.61
CA THR A 263 -10.72 -1.73 1.09
C THR A 263 -9.97 -2.60 0.10
N HIS A 264 -10.01 -3.91 0.32
CA HIS A 264 -9.51 -4.90 -0.62
C HIS A 264 -10.68 -5.45 -1.43
N HIS A 265 -10.74 -5.15 -2.71
CA HIS A 265 -11.82 -5.56 -3.60
C HIS A 265 -11.59 -6.96 -4.15
N GLY A 266 -12.67 -7.72 -4.31
CA GLY A 266 -12.78 -9.03 -4.87
C GLY A 266 -14.24 -9.31 -5.15
N ASP A 267 -14.71 -10.53 -4.97
CA ASP A 267 -16.15 -10.88 -5.03
C ASP A 267 -16.96 -10.17 -3.94
N TYR A 268 -16.27 -9.67 -2.93
CA TYR A 268 -16.78 -8.85 -1.85
C TYR A 268 -15.81 -7.69 -1.57
N SER A 269 -16.32 -6.56 -1.07
CA SER A 269 -15.51 -5.40 -0.68
C SER A 269 -15.11 -5.53 0.81
N TYR A 270 -13.90 -5.99 1.08
CA TYR A 270 -13.37 -6.19 2.42
C TYR A 270 -12.83 -4.86 2.96
N LYS A 271 -13.71 -4.07 3.61
CA LYS A 271 -13.41 -2.73 4.11
C LYS A 271 -13.14 -2.74 5.60
N GLY A 272 -11.94 -2.40 6.01
CA GLY A 272 -11.58 -2.36 7.41
C GLY A 272 -10.47 -1.38 7.74
N ARG A 273 -10.25 -1.24 9.04
CA ARG A 273 -9.15 -0.52 9.65
C ARG A 273 -8.58 -1.43 10.72
N PHE A 274 -7.27 -1.65 10.70
CA PHE A 274 -6.63 -2.65 11.57
C PHE A 274 -6.92 -2.42 13.06
N ILE A 275 -6.87 -1.17 13.50
CA ILE A 275 -7.13 -0.80 14.90
C ILE A 275 -8.55 -1.19 15.37
N ASP A 276 -9.49 -1.44 14.46
CA ASP A 276 -10.86 -1.85 14.78
C ASP A 276 -10.98 -3.33 15.15
N GLU A 277 -9.96 -4.16 14.92
CA GLU A 277 -10.00 -5.61 15.19
C GLU A 277 -9.73 -6.00 16.65
N GLY A 278 -9.76 -5.03 17.58
CA GLY A 278 -9.73 -5.29 19.01
C GLY A 278 -8.33 -5.58 19.59
N GLN A 279 -7.27 -5.28 18.83
CA GLN A 279 -5.90 -5.34 19.34
C GLN A 279 -5.71 -4.31 20.46
N LYS A 280 -5.05 -4.69 21.54
CA LYS A 280 -4.67 -3.76 22.61
C LYS A 280 -3.49 -2.92 22.13
N ILE A 281 -3.81 -1.82 21.45
CA ILE A 281 -2.85 -0.78 21.06
C ILE A 281 -2.83 0.24 22.20
N LYS A 282 -1.66 0.50 22.77
CA LYS A 282 -1.44 1.51 23.81
C LYS A 282 -1.14 2.87 23.20
#